data_7d8037ea5381a168281488451b98644b
#
_entry.id   7d8037ea5381a168281488451b98644b
#
_cell.length_a   1.000
_cell.length_b   1.000
_cell.length_c   1.000
_cell.angle_alpha   90.00
_cell.angle_beta   90.00
_cell.angle_gamma   90.00
#
_symmetry.space_group_name_H-M   'P 1'
#
loop_
_entity.id
_entity.type
_entity.pdbx_description
1 polymer ?
#
loop_
_entity_poly.entity_id
_entity_poly.type
_entity_poly.pdbx_seq_one_letter_code
_entity_poly.pdbx_strand_id
1 'polypeptide(L)'
;MTTLNEAMDSMMARFNPAKAKGVNAVVQLNATGEGGGQYFTAISEGKAMLTPGVSPNPTVTINVAAQDWIDIMGGKLDPTRAFMAGKLRITGDLGLMMRFQSMFS
;
A
#
# COMPACT_ATOMS: atom_id res chain seq x y z
N MET A 1 11.64 14.16 -9.77
CA MET A 1 10.59 14.12 -8.72
C MET A 1 9.78 12.83 -8.89
N THR A 2 9.59 12.09 -7.82
CA THR A 2 8.85 10.83 -7.88
C THR A 2 7.35 11.09 -7.82
N THR A 3 6.61 10.50 -8.74
CA THR A 3 5.14 10.57 -8.74
C THR A 3 4.56 9.39 -7.95
N LEU A 4 3.28 9.50 -7.59
CA LEU A 4 2.59 8.39 -6.93
C LEU A 4 2.61 7.13 -7.81
N ASN A 5 2.38 7.27 -9.11
CA ASN A 5 2.39 6.14 -10.02
C ASN A 5 3.75 5.44 -10.04
N GLU A 6 4.84 6.21 -10.06
CA GLU A 6 6.20 5.67 -9.99
C GLU A 6 6.46 4.96 -8.65
N ALA A 7 5.95 5.53 -7.54
CA ALA A 7 6.07 4.91 -6.23
C ALA A 7 5.32 3.57 -6.17
N MET A 8 4.14 3.50 -6.79
CA MET A 8 3.36 2.26 -6.84
C MET A 8 4.06 1.20 -7.71
N ASP A 9 4.62 1.60 -8.84
CA ASP A 9 5.37 0.68 -9.70
C ASP A 9 6.61 0.14 -8.98
N SER A 10 7.30 0.99 -8.25
CA SER A 10 8.45 0.60 -7.44
C SER A 10 8.05 -0.39 -6.34
N MET A 11 6.90 -0.16 -5.69
CA MET A 11 6.36 -1.07 -4.70
C MET A 11 6.10 -2.45 -5.32
N MET A 12 5.43 -2.50 -6.47
CA MET A 12 5.11 -3.75 -7.13
C MET A 12 6.35 -4.53 -7.53
N ALA A 13 7.43 -3.83 -7.90
CA ALA A 13 8.70 -4.47 -8.26
C ALA A 13 9.36 -5.18 -7.08
N ARG A 14 8.99 -4.84 -5.84
CA ARG A 14 9.52 -5.45 -4.62
C ARG A 14 8.72 -6.66 -4.14
N PHE A 15 7.63 -6.98 -4.81
CA PHE A 15 6.74 -8.05 -4.37
C PHE A 15 7.48 -9.38 -4.24
N ASN A 16 7.33 -10.01 -3.09
CA ASN A 16 7.91 -11.32 -2.81
C ASN A 16 6.80 -12.38 -2.74
N PRO A 17 6.62 -13.20 -3.80
CA PRO A 17 5.55 -14.21 -3.84
C PRO A 17 5.61 -15.22 -2.69
N ALA A 18 6.81 -15.53 -2.20
CA ALA A 18 6.97 -16.49 -1.12
C ALA A 18 6.31 -16.01 0.17
N LYS A 19 6.29 -14.70 0.40
CA LYS A 19 5.67 -14.11 1.59
C LYS A 19 4.16 -13.93 1.44
N ALA A 20 3.65 -14.11 0.24
CA ALA A 20 2.23 -13.98 -0.06
C ALA A 20 1.48 -15.32 -0.07
N LYS A 21 2.17 -16.40 0.25
CA LYS A 21 1.58 -17.74 0.23
C LYS A 21 0.37 -17.81 1.17
N GLY A 22 -0.76 -18.28 0.64
CA GLY A 22 -1.98 -18.43 1.41
C GLY A 22 -2.75 -17.14 1.66
N VAL A 23 -2.28 -16.02 1.12
CA VAL A 23 -2.95 -14.73 1.32
C VAL A 23 -3.93 -14.47 0.19
N ASN A 24 -5.18 -14.17 0.57
CA ASN A 24 -6.22 -13.69 -0.35
C ASN A 24 -6.75 -12.39 0.24
N ALA A 25 -6.37 -11.27 -0.37
CA ALA A 25 -6.68 -9.97 0.23
C ALA A 25 -6.68 -8.87 -0.81
N VAL A 26 -7.37 -7.78 -0.49
CA VAL A 26 -7.36 -6.57 -1.29
C VAL A 26 -6.99 -5.40 -0.39
N VAL A 27 -5.97 -4.66 -0.77
CA VAL A 27 -5.50 -3.49 -0.04
C VAL A 27 -5.83 -2.24 -0.86
N GLN A 28 -6.70 -1.41 -0.32
CA GLN A 28 -7.07 -0.14 -0.95
C GLN A 28 -6.14 0.96 -0.46
N LEU A 29 -5.57 1.71 -1.38
CA LEU A 29 -4.78 2.91 -1.07
C LEU A 29 -5.53 4.14 -1.55
N ASN A 30 -5.78 5.07 -0.62
CA ASN A 30 -6.33 6.37 -0.93
C ASN A 30 -5.27 7.42 -0.59
N ALA A 31 -4.58 7.90 -1.63
CA ALA A 31 -3.56 8.92 -1.47
C ALA A 31 -4.20 10.28 -1.74
N THR A 32 -4.19 11.14 -0.73
CA THR A 32 -4.88 12.44 -0.76
C THR A 32 -3.92 13.57 -1.13
N GLY A 33 -4.51 14.73 -1.47
CA GLY A 33 -3.76 15.94 -1.79
C GLY A 33 -3.25 15.97 -3.21
N GLU A 34 -2.37 16.93 -3.46
CA GLU A 34 -1.78 17.12 -4.78
C GLU A 34 -0.96 15.90 -5.18
N GLY A 35 -1.15 15.45 -6.42
CA GLY A 35 -0.47 14.26 -6.93
C GLY A 35 -1.05 12.97 -6.40
N GLY A 36 -2.20 13.02 -5.74
CA GLY A 36 -2.85 11.86 -5.16
C GLY A 36 -3.58 10.99 -6.17
N GLY A 37 -4.17 9.92 -5.67
CA GLY A 37 -4.94 8.99 -6.48
C GLY A 37 -5.40 7.82 -5.64
N GLN A 38 -6.13 6.91 -6.27
CA GLN A 38 -6.63 5.71 -5.64
C GLN A 38 -6.18 4.49 -6.41
N TYR A 39 -5.71 3.50 -5.68
CA TYR A 39 -5.28 2.22 -6.25
C TYR A 39 -5.69 1.11 -5.30
N PHE A 40 -5.88 -0.09 -5.84
CA PHE A 40 -5.97 -1.26 -4.98
C PHE A 40 -5.05 -2.36 -5.48
N THR A 41 -4.51 -3.12 -4.54
CA THR A 41 -3.65 -4.26 -4.82
C THR A 41 -4.39 -5.52 -4.40
N ALA A 42 -4.67 -6.38 -5.36
CA ALA A 42 -5.29 -7.67 -5.10
C ALA A 42 -4.21 -8.74 -5.01
N ILE A 43 -4.21 -9.50 -3.92
CA ILE A 43 -3.24 -10.55 -3.68
C ILE A 43 -3.97 -11.88 -3.59
N SER A 44 -3.63 -12.80 -4.48
CA SER A 44 -4.17 -14.15 -4.48
C SER A 44 -3.24 -15.10 -5.23
N GLU A 45 -3.20 -16.34 -4.79
CA GLU A 45 -2.44 -17.41 -5.45
C GLU A 45 -0.96 -17.05 -5.69
N GLY A 46 -0.36 -16.35 -4.73
CA GLY A 46 1.04 -15.94 -4.83
C GLY A 46 1.31 -14.82 -5.82
N LYS A 47 0.28 -14.11 -6.25
CA LYS A 47 0.39 -13.01 -7.21
C LYS A 47 -0.19 -11.74 -6.64
N ALA A 48 0.33 -10.60 -7.09
CA ALA A 48 -0.19 -9.29 -6.75
C ALA A 48 -0.54 -8.54 -8.02
N MET A 49 -1.70 -7.91 -8.05
CA MET A 49 -2.16 -7.10 -9.17
C MET A 49 -2.55 -5.73 -8.68
N LEU A 50 -1.94 -4.70 -9.28
CA LEU A 50 -2.23 -3.30 -8.97
C LEU A 50 -3.25 -2.76 -9.98
N THR A 51 -4.32 -2.15 -9.48
CA THR A 51 -5.37 -1.58 -10.31
C THR A 51 -5.67 -0.16 -9.85
N PRO A 52 -5.69 0.83 -10.76
CA PRO A 52 -6.18 2.16 -10.40
C PRO A 52 -7.67 2.11 -10.11
N GLY A 53 -8.10 2.84 -9.08
CA GLY A 53 -9.51 2.93 -8.73
C GLY A 53 -9.81 2.45 -7.31
N VAL A 54 -11.08 2.16 -7.06
CA VAL A 54 -11.59 1.79 -5.74
C VAL A 54 -12.16 0.39 -5.78
N SER A 55 -11.70 -0.45 -4.85
CA SER A 55 -12.27 -1.78 -4.68
C SER A 55 -13.55 -1.69 -3.85
N PRO A 56 -14.62 -2.42 -4.23
CA PRO A 56 -15.88 -2.39 -3.46
C PRO A 56 -15.77 -3.02 -2.06
N ASN A 57 -14.87 -3.98 -1.88
CA ASN A 57 -14.74 -4.70 -0.60
C ASN A 57 -13.28 -4.91 -0.23
N PRO A 58 -12.54 -3.85 0.13
CA PRO A 58 -11.14 -4.03 0.52
C PRO A 58 -11.03 -4.73 1.88
N THR A 59 -10.01 -5.57 2.01
CA THR A 59 -9.68 -6.20 3.29
C THR A 59 -9.10 -5.18 4.26
N VAL A 60 -8.30 -4.27 3.73
CA VAL A 60 -7.72 -3.16 4.49
C VAL A 60 -7.69 -1.92 3.59
N THR A 61 -7.88 -0.75 4.21
CA THR A 61 -7.82 0.53 3.52
C THR A 61 -6.74 1.39 4.16
N ILE A 62 -5.89 1.98 3.33
CA ILE A 62 -4.83 2.89 3.75
C ILE A 62 -5.20 4.29 3.27
N ASN A 63 -5.29 5.24 4.20
CA ASN A 63 -5.52 6.65 3.88
C ASN A 63 -4.26 7.43 4.28
N VAL A 64 -3.67 8.12 3.32
CA VAL A 64 -2.39 8.80 3.50
C VAL A 64 -2.26 9.93 2.48
N ALA A 65 -1.54 10.99 2.82
CA ALA A 65 -1.21 12.02 1.84
C ALA A 65 -0.26 11.44 0.79
N ALA A 66 -0.44 11.82 -0.46
CA ALA A 66 0.36 11.28 -1.57
C ALA A 66 1.85 11.44 -1.33
N GLN A 67 2.30 12.62 -0.88
CA GLN A 67 3.72 12.85 -0.63
C GLN A 67 4.25 11.96 0.49
N ASP A 68 3.46 11.74 1.54
CA ASP A 68 3.87 10.86 2.64
C ASP A 68 4.03 9.42 2.16
N TRP A 69 3.14 8.95 1.29
CA TRP A 69 3.25 7.61 0.73
C TRP A 69 4.50 7.47 -0.15
N ILE A 70 4.76 8.47 -0.97
CA ILE A 70 5.97 8.51 -1.82
C ILE A 70 7.21 8.45 -0.93
N ASP A 71 7.23 9.21 0.17
CA ASP A 71 8.36 9.22 1.10
C ASP A 71 8.52 7.88 1.82
N ILE A 72 7.42 7.23 2.17
CA ILE A 72 7.46 5.87 2.75
C ILE A 72 8.06 4.89 1.75
N MET A 73 7.61 4.92 0.51
CA MET A 73 8.12 4.02 -0.53
C MET A 73 9.59 4.29 -0.85
N GLY A 74 10.02 5.54 -0.73
CA GLY A 74 11.41 5.94 -0.96
C GLY A 74 12.34 5.75 0.23
N GLY A 75 11.83 5.26 1.35
CA GLY A 75 12.62 5.08 2.56
C GLY A 75 12.91 6.35 3.35
N LYS A 76 12.28 7.47 2.99
CA LYS A 76 12.49 8.75 3.66
C LYS A 76 11.62 8.93 4.90
N LEU A 77 10.51 8.22 4.97
CA LEU A 77 9.58 8.27 6.09
C LEU A 77 9.31 6.85 6.57
N ASP A 78 9.55 6.63 7.87
CA ASP A 78 9.28 5.33 8.47
C ASP A 78 7.77 5.11 8.61
N PRO A 79 7.21 4.01 8.08
CA PRO A 79 5.77 3.76 8.14
C PRO A 79 5.22 3.70 9.57
N THR A 80 5.98 3.15 10.51
CA THR A 80 5.55 3.09 11.91
C THR A 80 5.42 4.49 12.51
N ARG A 81 6.40 5.36 12.24
CA ARG A 81 6.35 6.74 12.70
C ARG A 81 5.21 7.52 12.05
N ALA A 82 4.98 7.30 10.76
CA ALA A 82 3.87 7.92 10.04
C ALA A 82 2.53 7.52 10.64
N PHE A 83 2.38 6.24 10.98
CA PHE A 83 1.17 5.73 11.62
C PHE A 83 0.95 6.37 12.98
N MET A 84 2.00 6.43 13.81
CA MET A 84 1.90 7.01 15.15
C MET A 84 1.64 8.51 15.11
N ALA A 85 2.12 9.20 14.09
CA ALA A 85 1.90 10.63 13.92
C ALA A 85 0.55 10.98 13.28
N GLY A 86 -0.27 9.97 12.94
CA GLY A 86 -1.56 10.18 12.30
C GLY A 86 -1.48 10.51 10.81
N LYS A 87 -0.31 10.39 10.21
CA LYS A 87 -0.12 10.64 8.77
C LYS A 87 -0.55 9.44 7.93
N LEU A 88 -0.51 8.26 8.50
CA LEU A 88 -0.91 7.01 7.85
C LEU A 88 -2.05 6.42 8.65
N ARG A 89 -3.22 6.33 8.05
CA ARG A 89 -4.42 5.78 8.71
C ARG A 89 -4.80 4.47 8.06
N ILE A 90 -5.03 3.46 8.87
CA ILE A 90 -5.32 2.11 8.41
C ILE A 90 -6.65 1.69 8.98
N THR A 91 -7.56 1.24 8.11
CA THR A 91 -8.86 0.72 8.49
C THR A 91 -8.97 -0.71 7.98
N GLY A 92 -9.43 -1.61 8.84
CA GLY A 92 -9.62 -3.01 8.49
C GLY A 92 -8.64 -3.91 9.24
N ASP A 93 -8.19 -4.97 8.59
CA ASP A 93 -7.35 -5.99 9.20
C ASP A 93 -5.89 -5.52 9.35
N LEU A 94 -5.50 -5.14 10.57
CA LEU A 94 -4.15 -4.68 10.86
C LEU A 94 -3.11 -5.79 10.73
N GLY A 95 -3.49 -7.02 11.04
CA GLY A 95 -2.59 -8.16 10.87
C GLY A 95 -2.23 -8.37 9.41
N LEU A 96 -3.22 -8.22 8.54
CA LEU A 96 -2.99 -8.27 7.10
C LEU A 96 -2.09 -7.13 6.64
N MET A 97 -2.28 -5.93 7.19
CA MET A 97 -1.44 -4.79 6.82
C MET A 97 0.03 -5.05 7.12
N MET A 98 0.33 -5.68 8.25
CA MET A 98 1.69 -6.04 8.60
C MET A 98 2.27 -7.08 7.63
N ARG A 99 1.47 -8.06 7.21
CA ARG A 99 1.89 -9.04 6.21
C ARG A 99 2.10 -8.37 4.85
N PHE A 100 1.22 -7.44 4.48
CA PHE A 100 1.33 -6.69 3.23
C PHE A 100 2.66 -5.94 3.18
N GLN A 101 3.01 -5.24 4.26
CA GLN A 101 4.28 -4.53 4.34
C GLN A 101 5.46 -5.49 4.14
N SER A 102 5.40 -6.67 4.72
CA SER A 102 6.42 -7.69 4.59
C SER A 102 6.55 -8.22 3.16
N MET A 103 5.45 -8.32 2.43
CA MET A 103 5.45 -8.80 1.04
C MET A 103 6.15 -7.86 0.06
N PHE A 104 6.25 -6.58 0.41
CA PHE A 104 6.79 -5.54 -0.46
C PHE A 104 8.04 -4.88 0.12
N SER A 105 8.68 -5.49 1.05
CA SER A 105 9.91 -4.94 1.65
C SER A 105 11.18 -5.64 1.19
#